data_ba668ebea5fa228952ea23c5d001759f
#
_entry.id   ba668ebea5fa228952ea23c5d001759f
#
_cell.length_a   1.000
_cell.length_b   1.000
_cell.length_c   1.000
_cell.angle_alpha   90.00
_cell.angle_beta   90.00
_cell.angle_gamma   90.00
#
_symmetry.space_group_name_H-M   'P 1'
#
loop_
_entity.id
_entity.type
_entity.pdbx_description
1 polymer ?
#
loop_
_entity_poly.entity_id
_entity_poly.type
_entity_poly.pdbx_seq_one_letter_code
_entity_poly.pdbx_strand_id
1 'polypeptide(L)'
;MAKNIGLNILNFEQVYKQIKLLKIDLVIVGPEEPLTKGIVDFLEKRKIKVFGPNKFASKLEGSKAFMKRLCQENQIPTAKFKICNKKKQVNYFLKKCNFPIVVKADGLAAGKGVTICKSKKQVIKVTSEIFNGKFSSSKKLVLEEFLEGEEASYFLIVDKNFFKFFGTAQDHKRVWEKDK
;
A
#
# COMPACT_ATOMS: atom_id res chain seq x y z
N MET A 1 16.32 26.80 4.69
CA MET A 1 16.93 25.47 4.93
C MET A 1 15.92 24.57 5.64
N ALA A 2 15.82 23.30 5.25
CA ALA A 2 15.02 22.32 5.97
C ALA A 2 15.68 21.94 7.30
N LYS A 3 14.88 21.74 8.34
CA LYS A 3 15.35 21.32 9.69
C LYS A 3 14.77 19.94 10.01
N ASN A 4 15.63 18.97 10.28
CA ASN A 4 15.20 17.67 10.77
C ASN A 4 14.89 17.75 12.27
N ILE A 5 13.79 17.11 12.68
CA ILE A 5 13.36 17.02 14.07
C ILE A 5 13.25 15.54 14.44
N GLY A 6 14.00 15.11 15.44
CA GLY A 6 13.89 13.76 16.00
C GLY A 6 12.55 13.60 16.74
N LEU A 7 11.57 12.94 16.10
CA LEU A 7 10.23 12.80 16.63
C LEU A 7 9.65 11.43 16.29
N ASN A 8 9.01 10.78 17.26
CA ASN A 8 8.22 9.60 16.98
C ASN A 8 6.90 10.03 16.29
N ILE A 9 6.84 9.89 14.97
CA ILE A 9 5.68 10.27 14.15
C ILE A 9 4.41 9.46 14.44
N LEU A 10 4.51 8.36 15.19
CA LEU A 10 3.37 7.56 15.63
C LEU A 10 2.81 8.03 16.99
N ASN A 11 3.53 8.91 17.68
CA ASN A 11 3.00 9.60 18.85
C ASN A 11 2.33 10.92 18.43
N PHE A 12 1.06 10.84 18.06
CA PHE A 12 0.32 11.98 17.50
C PHE A 12 0.23 13.18 18.44
N GLU A 13 0.21 12.95 19.74
CA GLU A 13 0.23 14.06 20.72
C GLU A 13 1.58 14.80 20.72
N GLN A 14 2.70 14.09 20.61
CA GLN A 14 4.00 14.72 20.44
C GLN A 14 4.09 15.49 19.14
N VAL A 15 3.58 14.91 18.03
CA VAL A 15 3.52 15.58 16.72
C VAL A 15 2.72 16.87 16.84
N TYR A 16 1.55 16.83 17.44
CA TYR A 16 0.71 18.01 17.66
C TYR A 16 1.40 19.10 18.48
N LYS A 17 2.06 18.72 19.59
CA LYS A 17 2.82 19.67 20.42
C LYS A 17 3.90 20.37 19.62
N GLN A 18 4.64 19.64 18.77
CA GLN A 18 5.68 20.22 17.91
C GLN A 18 5.12 21.15 16.83
N ILE A 19 3.99 20.78 16.21
CA ILE A 19 3.29 21.64 15.25
C ILE A 19 2.92 22.99 15.89
N LYS A 20 2.39 22.97 17.12
CA LYS A 20 2.04 24.18 17.85
C LYS A 20 3.25 25.00 18.25
N LEU A 21 4.29 24.36 18.79
CA LEU A 21 5.53 25.01 19.22
C LEU A 21 6.23 25.73 18.05
N LEU A 22 6.28 25.09 16.90
CA LEU A 22 6.94 25.60 15.69
C LEU A 22 6.04 26.47 14.82
N LYS A 23 4.79 26.68 15.22
CA LYS A 23 3.78 27.47 14.47
C LYS A 23 3.65 27.02 13.01
N ILE A 24 3.54 25.70 12.80
CA ILE A 24 3.41 25.11 11.47
C ILE A 24 2.04 25.43 10.87
N ASP A 25 2.01 25.99 9.67
CA ASP A 25 0.78 26.39 8.97
C ASP A 25 0.12 25.24 8.22
N LEU A 26 0.89 24.30 7.72
CA LEU A 26 0.42 23.14 6.94
C LEU A 26 1.29 21.92 7.23
N VAL A 27 0.65 20.77 7.43
CA VAL A 27 1.31 19.48 7.59
C VAL A 27 1.05 18.64 6.34
N ILE A 28 2.11 18.07 5.76
CA ILE A 28 2.01 17.09 4.68
C ILE A 28 2.47 15.75 5.22
N VAL A 29 1.61 14.73 5.17
CA VAL A 29 1.93 13.40 5.70
C VAL A 29 2.32 12.49 4.54
N GLY A 30 3.63 12.19 4.43
CA GLY A 30 4.18 11.31 3.40
C GLY A 30 4.16 9.81 3.77
N PRO A 31 4.57 9.41 5.00
CA PRO A 31 4.66 8.00 5.36
C PRO A 31 3.29 7.33 5.52
N GLU A 32 3.17 6.08 5.04
CA GLU A 32 1.88 5.34 5.02
C GLU A 32 1.43 4.92 6.43
N GLU A 33 2.35 4.58 7.32
CA GLU A 33 1.98 4.04 8.63
C GLU A 33 1.21 5.04 9.49
N PRO A 34 1.63 6.29 9.69
CA PRO A 34 0.83 7.27 10.42
C PRO A 34 -0.50 7.58 9.74
N LEU A 35 -0.59 7.54 8.39
CA LEU A 35 -1.84 7.71 7.65
C LEU A 35 -2.82 6.59 8.00
N THR A 36 -2.41 5.34 7.92
CA THR A 36 -3.26 4.19 8.25
C THR A 36 -3.67 4.14 9.71
N LYS A 37 -2.90 4.76 10.59
CA LYS A 37 -3.23 4.93 12.03
C LYS A 37 -4.15 6.13 12.30
N GLY A 38 -4.33 7.04 11.31
CA GLY A 38 -5.30 8.13 11.37
C GLY A 38 -4.76 9.45 11.87
N ILE A 39 -3.50 9.76 11.59
CA ILE A 39 -2.89 11.06 11.96
C ILE A 39 -3.66 12.24 11.35
N VAL A 40 -4.19 12.09 10.12
CA VAL A 40 -4.96 13.15 9.45
C VAL A 40 -6.22 13.44 10.24
N ASP A 41 -7.02 12.41 10.55
CA ASP A 41 -8.24 12.55 11.36
C ASP A 41 -7.95 13.17 12.75
N PHE A 42 -6.80 12.80 13.34
CA PHE A 42 -6.37 13.34 14.63
C PHE A 42 -6.05 14.84 14.56
N LEU A 43 -5.33 15.27 13.51
CA LEU A 43 -4.92 16.65 13.32
C LEU A 43 -6.09 17.56 12.89
N GLU A 44 -6.96 17.08 11.99
CA GLU A 44 -8.16 17.80 11.55
C GLU A 44 -9.11 18.11 12.71
N LYS A 45 -9.35 17.15 13.61
CA LYS A 45 -10.12 17.37 14.84
C LYS A 45 -9.56 18.48 15.73
N ARG A 46 -8.26 18.76 15.60
CA ARG A 46 -7.55 19.84 16.32
C ARG A 46 -7.38 21.12 15.50
N LYS A 47 -8.09 21.20 14.36
CA LYS A 47 -8.08 22.36 13.45
C LYS A 47 -6.68 22.67 12.89
N ILE A 48 -5.85 21.65 12.73
CA ILE A 48 -4.57 21.75 12.01
C ILE A 48 -4.84 21.51 10.52
N LYS A 49 -4.34 22.38 9.66
CA LYS A 49 -4.36 22.16 8.21
C LYS A 49 -3.42 21.00 7.90
N VAL A 50 -3.94 19.94 7.30
CA VAL A 50 -3.18 18.75 6.97
C VAL A 50 -3.54 18.24 5.57
N PHE A 51 -2.53 17.86 4.82
CA PHE A 51 -2.68 17.20 3.52
C PHE A 51 -2.30 15.73 3.65
N GLY A 52 -3.21 14.87 3.27
CA GLY A 52 -3.09 13.41 3.28
C GLY A 52 -4.47 12.75 3.38
N PRO A 53 -4.57 11.46 3.00
CA PRO A 53 -5.82 10.72 3.13
C PRO A 53 -6.17 10.49 4.62
N ASN A 54 -7.45 10.55 4.93
CA ASN A 54 -7.95 10.14 6.26
C ASN A 54 -7.73 8.63 6.47
N LYS A 55 -7.97 8.15 7.67
CA LYS A 55 -7.78 6.73 8.03
C LYS A 55 -8.55 5.76 7.14
N PHE A 56 -9.76 6.14 6.70
CA PHE A 56 -10.55 5.30 5.82
C PHE A 56 -9.94 5.21 4.42
N ALA A 57 -9.62 6.35 3.81
CA ALA A 57 -9.01 6.42 2.49
C ALA A 57 -7.60 5.78 2.46
N SER A 58 -6.85 5.88 3.55
CA SER A 58 -5.53 5.24 3.70
C SER A 58 -5.58 3.71 3.63
N LYS A 59 -6.76 3.09 3.71
CA LYS A 59 -6.92 1.64 3.47
C LYS A 59 -6.58 1.23 2.04
N LEU A 60 -6.63 2.15 1.08
CA LEU A 60 -6.22 1.89 -0.31
C LEU A 60 -4.77 1.43 -0.39
N GLU A 61 -3.89 2.04 0.40
CA GLU A 61 -2.49 1.63 0.53
C GLU A 61 -2.31 0.59 1.64
N GLY A 62 -2.98 0.78 2.77
CA GLY A 62 -2.85 -0.05 3.96
C GLY A 62 -3.38 -1.47 3.83
N SER A 63 -4.22 -1.78 2.82
CA SER A 63 -4.75 -3.12 2.57
C SER A 63 -4.93 -3.39 1.09
N LYS A 64 -4.06 -4.24 0.55
CA LYS A 64 -4.14 -4.71 -0.84
C LYS A 64 -5.47 -5.43 -1.13
N ALA A 65 -5.97 -6.17 -0.15
CA ALA A 65 -7.25 -6.84 -0.25
C ALA A 65 -8.43 -5.85 -0.33
N PHE A 66 -8.37 -4.75 0.41
CA PHE A 66 -9.38 -3.69 0.33
C PHE A 66 -9.34 -3.01 -1.04
N MET A 67 -8.16 -2.58 -1.49
CA MET A 67 -7.98 -1.94 -2.79
C MET A 67 -8.49 -2.83 -3.93
N LYS A 68 -8.15 -4.12 -3.92
CA LYS A 68 -8.60 -5.06 -4.97
C LYS A 68 -10.13 -5.25 -5.00
N ARG A 69 -10.78 -5.30 -3.83
CA ARG A 69 -12.25 -5.33 -3.78
C ARG A 69 -12.86 -4.06 -4.33
N LEU A 70 -12.33 -2.91 -3.93
CA LEU A 70 -12.80 -1.61 -4.44
C LEU A 70 -12.69 -1.55 -5.98
N CYS A 71 -11.56 -1.98 -6.54
CA CYS A 71 -11.40 -2.06 -8.00
C CYS A 71 -12.44 -2.97 -8.63
N GLN A 72 -12.69 -4.14 -8.05
CA GLN A 72 -13.67 -5.10 -8.57
C GLN A 72 -15.10 -4.56 -8.49
N GLU A 73 -15.48 -3.98 -7.37
CA GLU A 73 -16.83 -3.42 -7.13
C GLU A 73 -17.13 -2.21 -8.04
N ASN A 74 -16.11 -1.45 -8.39
CA ASN A 74 -16.23 -0.27 -9.25
C ASN A 74 -15.76 -0.51 -10.70
N GLN A 75 -15.51 -1.76 -11.11
CA GLN A 75 -15.07 -2.12 -12.46
C GLN A 75 -13.79 -1.40 -12.90
N ILE A 76 -12.92 -1.05 -11.95
CA ILE A 76 -11.62 -0.44 -12.23
C ILE A 76 -10.68 -1.54 -12.73
N PRO A 77 -10.01 -1.37 -13.89
CA PRO A 77 -9.07 -2.34 -14.42
C PRO A 77 -7.96 -2.67 -13.40
N THR A 78 -7.77 -3.95 -13.16
CA THR A 78 -6.71 -4.46 -12.26
C THR A 78 -6.38 -5.90 -12.64
N ALA A 79 -5.19 -6.38 -12.27
CA ALA A 79 -4.79 -7.77 -12.45
C ALA A 79 -5.83 -8.73 -11.85
N LYS A 80 -6.10 -9.86 -12.52
CA LYS A 80 -6.96 -10.92 -11.97
C LYS A 80 -6.39 -11.38 -10.64
N PHE A 81 -7.23 -11.49 -9.63
CA PHE A 81 -6.78 -11.74 -8.28
C PHE A 81 -7.66 -12.69 -7.49
N LYS A 82 -7.09 -13.22 -6.40
CA LYS A 82 -7.82 -13.94 -5.35
C LYS A 82 -7.29 -13.55 -3.98
N ILE A 83 -8.19 -13.10 -3.12
CA ILE A 83 -7.88 -12.88 -1.71
C ILE A 83 -7.97 -14.22 -0.99
N CYS A 84 -6.91 -14.59 -0.26
CA CYS A 84 -6.81 -15.84 0.46
C CYS A 84 -6.49 -15.60 1.94
N ASN A 85 -7.17 -16.32 2.83
CA ASN A 85 -6.89 -16.38 4.27
C ASN A 85 -6.66 -17.82 4.76
N LYS A 86 -6.75 -18.81 3.84
CA LYS A 86 -6.57 -20.25 4.12
C LYS A 86 -5.82 -20.92 2.99
N LYS A 87 -4.99 -21.93 3.31
CA LYS A 87 -4.23 -22.73 2.32
C LYS A 87 -5.14 -23.38 1.26
N LYS A 88 -6.36 -23.81 1.63
CA LYS A 88 -7.31 -24.40 0.68
C LYS A 88 -7.67 -23.46 -0.47
N GLN A 89 -7.81 -22.16 -0.21
CA GLN A 89 -8.11 -21.16 -1.22
C GLN A 89 -6.92 -20.93 -2.19
N VAL A 90 -5.70 -20.94 -1.66
CA VAL A 90 -4.47 -20.89 -2.47
C VAL A 90 -4.42 -22.10 -3.42
N ASN A 91 -4.60 -23.31 -2.90
CA ASN A 91 -4.57 -24.51 -3.72
C ASN A 91 -5.67 -24.54 -4.80
N TYR A 92 -6.85 -23.98 -4.51
CA TYR A 92 -7.92 -23.86 -5.49
C TYR A 92 -7.54 -22.89 -6.61
N PHE A 93 -6.98 -21.74 -6.28
CA PHE A 93 -6.52 -20.77 -7.26
C PHE A 93 -5.45 -21.35 -8.17
N LEU A 94 -4.48 -22.08 -7.60
CA LEU A 94 -3.37 -22.69 -8.34
C LEU A 94 -3.78 -23.78 -9.35
N LYS A 95 -5.03 -24.25 -9.31
CA LYS A 95 -5.55 -25.19 -10.34
C LYS A 95 -5.94 -24.51 -11.65
N LYS A 96 -6.15 -23.18 -11.64
CA LYS A 96 -6.75 -22.41 -12.73
C LYS A 96 -5.90 -21.23 -13.19
N CYS A 97 -4.65 -21.14 -12.75
CA CYS A 97 -3.77 -20.01 -13.06
C CYS A 97 -2.53 -20.45 -13.82
N ASN A 98 -2.00 -19.51 -14.61
CA ASN A 98 -0.71 -19.64 -15.26
C ASN A 98 0.38 -18.99 -14.39
N PHE A 99 1.64 -19.42 -14.58
CA PHE A 99 2.80 -18.80 -13.95
C PHE A 99 3.45 -17.80 -14.91
N PRO A 100 4.11 -16.75 -14.39
CA PRO A 100 4.33 -16.46 -12.95
C PRO A 100 3.08 -15.90 -12.25
N ILE A 101 3.06 -16.00 -10.92
CA ILE A 101 2.03 -15.45 -10.04
C ILE A 101 2.67 -14.49 -9.05
N VAL A 102 2.00 -13.38 -8.80
CA VAL A 102 2.41 -12.43 -7.77
C VAL A 102 1.68 -12.74 -6.46
N VAL A 103 2.44 -12.99 -5.41
CA VAL A 103 1.94 -13.19 -4.05
C VAL A 103 2.20 -11.93 -3.25
N LYS A 104 1.14 -11.32 -2.71
CA LYS A 104 1.23 -10.09 -1.91
C LYS A 104 0.67 -10.33 -0.52
N ALA A 105 1.48 -10.12 0.51
CA ALA A 105 0.97 -10.07 1.89
C ALA A 105 0.04 -8.86 2.04
N ASP A 106 -1.11 -9.03 2.70
CA ASP A 106 -2.02 -7.93 2.99
C ASP A 106 -1.47 -7.08 4.13
N GLY A 107 -1.66 -5.77 4.05
CA GLY A 107 -1.11 -4.81 5.00
C GLY A 107 0.21 -4.17 4.55
N LEU A 108 0.70 -3.24 5.36
CA LEU A 108 1.99 -2.60 5.15
C LEU A 108 3.12 -3.60 5.42
N ALA A 109 4.05 -3.72 4.50
CA ALA A 109 5.18 -4.64 4.59
C ALA A 109 6.52 -4.00 4.15
N ALA A 110 6.59 -2.67 4.12
CA ALA A 110 7.78 -1.90 3.76
C ALA A 110 8.47 -2.41 2.47
N GLY A 111 7.68 -2.65 1.42
CA GLY A 111 8.16 -3.16 0.13
C GLY A 111 8.50 -4.66 0.10
N LYS A 112 8.58 -5.34 1.25
CA LYS A 112 9.03 -6.75 1.35
C LYS A 112 7.90 -7.79 1.23
N GLY A 113 6.65 -7.35 1.16
CA GLY A 113 5.47 -8.24 1.15
C GLY A 113 5.04 -8.74 -0.23
N VAL A 114 5.79 -8.49 -1.30
CA VAL A 114 5.48 -8.87 -2.67
C VAL A 114 6.51 -9.87 -3.19
N THR A 115 6.07 -10.95 -3.80
CA THR A 115 6.95 -11.98 -4.35
C THR A 115 6.38 -12.51 -5.68
N ILE A 116 7.18 -12.44 -6.74
CA ILE A 116 6.87 -13.07 -8.02
C ILE A 116 7.28 -14.54 -7.95
N CYS A 117 6.33 -15.43 -8.08
CA CYS A 117 6.53 -16.87 -7.98
C CYS A 117 6.42 -17.54 -9.36
N LYS A 118 7.49 -18.20 -9.80
CA LYS A 118 7.56 -18.89 -11.10
C LYS A 118 7.05 -20.34 -11.04
N SER A 119 6.70 -20.85 -9.86
CA SER A 119 6.24 -22.23 -9.71
C SER A 119 5.27 -22.40 -8.54
N LYS A 120 4.43 -23.44 -8.58
CA LYS A 120 3.52 -23.84 -7.50
C LYS A 120 4.27 -24.05 -6.16
N LYS A 121 5.45 -24.65 -6.19
CA LYS A 121 6.28 -24.86 -4.99
C LYS A 121 6.65 -23.53 -4.31
N GLN A 122 7.05 -22.54 -5.11
CA GLN A 122 7.35 -21.19 -4.59
C GLN A 122 6.11 -20.52 -3.97
N VAL A 123 4.95 -20.56 -4.65
CA VAL A 123 3.70 -20.00 -4.10
C VAL A 123 3.35 -20.64 -2.77
N ILE A 124 3.39 -21.97 -2.66
CA ILE A 124 3.08 -22.69 -1.41
C ILE A 124 4.03 -22.28 -0.29
N LYS A 125 5.33 -22.15 -0.58
CA LYS A 125 6.34 -21.70 0.39
C LYS A 125 6.02 -20.30 0.89
N VAL A 126 5.91 -19.31 -0.03
CA VAL A 126 5.69 -17.91 0.31
C VAL A 126 4.36 -17.71 1.05
N THR A 127 3.28 -18.33 0.58
CA THR A 127 1.98 -18.21 1.24
C THR A 127 1.97 -18.84 2.63
N SER A 128 2.72 -19.92 2.85
CA SER A 128 2.88 -20.50 4.19
C SER A 128 3.63 -19.56 5.13
N GLU A 129 4.67 -18.90 4.66
CA GLU A 129 5.42 -17.89 5.43
C GLU A 129 4.51 -16.71 5.84
N ILE A 130 3.66 -16.23 4.92
CA ILE A 130 2.70 -15.16 5.20
C ILE A 130 1.67 -15.62 6.25
N PHE A 131 1.09 -16.82 6.09
CA PHE A 131 0.13 -17.34 7.06
C PHE A 131 0.73 -17.57 8.44
N ASN A 132 2.04 -17.79 8.51
CA ASN A 132 2.80 -17.88 9.77
C ASN A 132 3.24 -16.53 10.33
N GLY A 133 2.83 -15.41 9.71
CA GLY A 133 3.04 -14.06 10.25
C GLY A 133 4.38 -13.39 9.87
N LYS A 134 5.08 -13.85 8.84
CA LYS A 134 6.40 -13.32 8.46
C LYS A 134 6.40 -11.82 8.14
N PHE A 135 5.33 -11.27 7.57
CA PHE A 135 5.33 -9.89 7.04
C PHE A 135 4.40 -8.93 7.75
N SER A 136 3.46 -9.42 8.55
CA SER A 136 2.51 -8.57 9.27
C SER A 136 1.65 -9.39 10.22
N SER A 137 0.89 -8.69 11.06
CA SER A 137 -0.19 -9.30 11.85
C SER A 137 -1.34 -9.84 10.99
N SER A 138 -1.44 -9.45 9.72
CA SER A 138 -2.47 -9.93 8.81
C SER A 138 -2.14 -11.32 8.28
N LYS A 139 -3.04 -12.27 8.49
CA LYS A 139 -3.01 -13.61 7.91
C LYS A 139 -3.73 -13.69 6.56
N LYS A 140 -3.88 -12.55 5.88
CA LYS A 140 -4.46 -12.46 4.54
C LYS A 140 -3.38 -12.21 3.52
N LEU A 141 -3.61 -12.68 2.31
CA LEU A 141 -2.77 -12.41 1.15
C LEU A 141 -3.62 -12.25 -0.10
N VAL A 142 -3.04 -11.64 -1.11
CA VAL A 142 -3.60 -11.52 -2.45
C VAL A 142 -2.70 -12.28 -3.41
N LEU A 143 -3.30 -13.19 -4.20
CA LEU A 143 -2.67 -13.82 -5.36
C LEU A 143 -3.12 -13.07 -6.59
N GLU A 144 -2.18 -12.70 -7.46
CA GLU A 144 -2.48 -11.96 -8.68
C GLU A 144 -1.79 -12.61 -9.88
N GLU A 145 -2.41 -12.48 -11.06
CA GLU A 145 -1.69 -12.73 -12.30
C GLU A 145 -0.52 -11.75 -12.43
N PHE A 146 0.53 -12.19 -13.06
CA PHE A 146 1.66 -11.32 -13.40
C PHE A 146 1.30 -10.53 -14.66
N LEU A 147 1.40 -9.22 -14.60
CA LEU A 147 1.23 -8.34 -15.75
C LEU A 147 2.60 -8.05 -16.36
N GLU A 148 2.73 -8.24 -17.65
CA GLU A 148 3.91 -7.85 -18.43
C GLU A 148 3.71 -6.44 -18.97
N GLY A 149 4.76 -5.63 -18.95
CA GLY A 149 4.75 -4.25 -19.44
C GLY A 149 5.67 -3.35 -18.65
N GLU A 150 5.76 -2.11 -19.12
CA GLU A 150 6.48 -1.04 -18.42
C GLU A 150 5.60 -0.49 -17.29
N GLU A 151 6.23 -0.10 -16.19
CA GLU A 151 5.54 0.46 -15.04
C GLU A 151 5.66 1.98 -15.05
N ALA A 152 4.53 2.66 -14.99
CA ALA A 152 4.46 4.10 -14.89
C ALA A 152 3.52 4.52 -13.76
N SER A 153 3.92 5.56 -13.03
CA SER A 153 3.09 6.23 -12.05
C SER A 153 2.39 7.43 -12.67
N TYR A 154 1.11 7.57 -12.40
CA TYR A 154 0.30 8.71 -12.81
C TYR A 154 -0.23 9.40 -11.56
N PHE A 155 0.23 10.61 -11.26
CA PHE A 155 -0.08 11.29 -10.02
C PHE A 155 -1.25 12.25 -10.16
N LEU A 156 -2.17 12.17 -9.22
CA LEU A 156 -3.30 13.07 -9.08
C LEU A 156 -3.34 13.66 -7.67
N ILE A 157 -3.62 14.96 -7.57
CA ILE A 157 -4.06 15.57 -6.33
C ILE A 157 -5.59 15.53 -6.35
N VAL A 158 -6.18 14.94 -5.33
CA VAL A 158 -7.61 14.66 -5.27
C VAL A 158 -8.22 15.29 -4.02
N ASP A 159 -9.34 15.94 -4.21
CA ASP A 159 -10.25 16.37 -3.15
C ASP A 159 -11.66 15.81 -3.43
N LYS A 160 -12.62 16.01 -2.51
CA LYS A 160 -13.97 15.43 -2.60
C LYS A 160 -14.65 15.64 -3.96
N ASN A 161 -14.46 16.82 -4.57
CA ASN A 161 -15.21 17.27 -5.74
C ASN A 161 -14.37 17.46 -6.99
N PHE A 162 -13.06 17.34 -6.91
CA PHE A 162 -12.19 17.54 -8.07
C PHE A 162 -10.88 16.75 -7.97
N PHE A 163 -10.23 16.59 -9.09
CA PHE A 163 -8.87 16.09 -9.16
C PHE A 163 -8.05 16.98 -10.10
N LYS A 164 -6.76 17.04 -9.85
CA LYS A 164 -5.82 17.75 -10.71
C LYS A 164 -4.64 16.85 -11.01
N PHE A 165 -4.28 16.78 -12.28
CA PHE A 165 -3.07 16.12 -12.72
C PHE A 165 -1.83 16.79 -12.12
N PHE A 166 -0.93 15.99 -11.56
CA PHE A 166 0.27 16.47 -10.88
C PHE A 166 1.56 16.05 -11.60
N GLY A 167 1.54 14.99 -12.40
CA GLY A 167 2.68 14.50 -13.16
C GLY A 167 2.66 13.00 -13.37
N THR A 168 3.67 12.53 -14.07
CA THR A 168 3.94 11.10 -14.28
C THR A 168 5.39 10.79 -13.92
N ALA A 169 5.67 9.54 -13.58
CA ALA A 169 7.03 9.04 -13.43
C ALA A 169 7.09 7.60 -13.94
N GLN A 170 8.20 7.25 -14.59
CA GLN A 170 8.50 5.87 -14.90
C GLN A 170 9.21 5.23 -13.70
N ASP A 171 8.80 4.02 -13.34
CA ASP A 171 9.38 3.30 -12.23
C ASP A 171 10.36 2.23 -12.75
N HIS A 172 11.65 2.47 -12.57
CA HIS A 172 12.70 1.53 -12.96
C HIS A 172 13.00 0.58 -11.80
N LYS A 173 12.37 -0.57 -11.78
CA LYS A 173 12.51 -1.57 -10.69
C LYS A 173 13.77 -2.43 -10.79
N ARG A 174 14.47 -2.39 -11.90
CA ARG A 174 15.65 -3.20 -12.16
C ARG A 174 16.84 -2.32 -12.48
N VAL A 175 18.03 -2.80 -12.11
CA VAL A 175 19.28 -2.03 -12.21
C VAL A 175 19.89 -2.07 -13.62
N TRP A 176 19.55 -3.09 -14.40
CA TRP A 176 20.15 -3.31 -15.71
C TRP A 176 19.28 -2.76 -16.85
N GLU A 177 19.93 -2.40 -17.96
CA GLU A 177 19.26 -1.95 -19.17
C GLU A 177 18.18 -2.95 -19.65
N LYS A 178 17.12 -2.41 -20.31
CA LYS A 178 15.96 -3.17 -20.79
C LYS A 178 15.19 -3.89 -19.66
N ASP A 179 15.17 -3.30 -18.49
CA ASP A 179 14.44 -3.82 -17.32
C ASP A 179 14.77 -5.28 -16.95
N LYS A 180 16.05 -5.66 -17.11
CA LYS A 180 16.57 -6.99 -16.75
C LYS A 180 17.21 -7.05 -15.39
#